data_7f8fe81b936396fb7d9bd209066d1f48
#
_entry.id   7f8fe81b936396fb7d9bd209066d1f48
#
_cell.length_a   1.000
_cell.length_b   1.000
_cell.length_c   1.000
_cell.angle_alpha   90.00
_cell.angle_beta   90.00
_cell.angle_gamma   90.00
#
_symmetry.space_group_name_H-M   'P 1'
#
loop_
_entity.id
_entity.type
_entity.pdbx_description
1 polymer ?
#
loop_
_entity_poly.entity_id
_entity_poly.type
_entity_poly.pdbx_seq_one_letter_code
_entity_poly.pdbx_strand_id
1 'polypeptide(L)'
;TINQIIKLWNTSLENSSPILQENLANLTQQIKIKDTTYNYEWSISSVNDSISKVNVYVTDLNNSLANKISIPFSKTGFEKRTEQTVTDFIDKLKEHLKKIKVTVVGKDTTRSTYCAYISMKGLQIEKARGMMQNYSLLTSILSAENITMNGTPFVEITNWNTQNDSIAYNFCFPVIKSDSLPIDSRIQYKQYNGAKALKATYNGNYITSDRAWYALVDYAENNNIDIDKKPLEVFYSNPNFGGDVLKWKAEIYMPIKE
;
A
#
# COMPACT_ATOMS: atom_id res chain seq x y z
N THR A 1 6.43 -0.39 5.53
CA THR A 1 5.31 -1.06 6.25
C THR A 1 4.77 -0.22 7.39
N ILE A 2 5.59 0.22 8.37
CA ILE A 2 5.13 0.95 9.57
C ILE A 2 4.40 2.24 9.20
N ASN A 3 4.99 3.08 8.34
CA ASN A 3 4.38 4.30 7.82
C ASN A 3 2.94 4.07 7.32
N GLN A 4 2.76 3.07 6.45
CA GLN A 4 1.45 2.75 5.89
C GLN A 4 0.45 2.24 6.94
N ILE A 5 0.93 1.56 7.99
CA ILE A 5 0.05 1.10 9.07
C ILE A 5 -0.37 2.27 9.96
N ILE A 6 0.52 3.25 10.21
CA ILE A 6 0.15 4.49 10.91
C ILE A 6 -0.99 5.18 10.14
N LYS A 7 -0.89 5.29 8.82
CA LYS A 7 -1.94 5.90 8.00
C LYS A 7 -3.25 5.11 8.03
N LEU A 8 -3.18 3.79 7.89
CA LEU A 8 -4.35 2.93 7.96
C LEU A 8 -5.02 2.99 9.34
N TRP A 9 -4.22 2.98 10.41
CA TRP A 9 -4.72 3.13 11.76
C TRP A 9 -5.35 4.51 11.97
N ASN A 10 -4.74 5.58 11.47
CA ASN A 10 -5.31 6.93 11.52
C ASN A 10 -6.72 7.00 10.91
N THR A 11 -6.96 6.30 9.80
CA THR A 11 -8.30 6.28 9.18
C THR A 11 -9.35 5.57 10.02
N SER A 12 -8.94 4.77 11.01
CA SER A 12 -9.84 4.08 11.95
C SER A 12 -10.15 4.90 13.20
N LEU A 13 -9.51 6.05 13.37
CA LEU A 13 -9.72 6.95 14.52
C LEU A 13 -10.75 8.02 14.15
N GLU A 14 -11.81 8.16 14.95
CA GLU A 14 -12.90 9.10 14.67
C GLU A 14 -12.48 10.58 14.78
N ASN A 15 -11.47 10.88 15.60
CA ASN A 15 -11.07 12.25 15.97
C ASN A 15 -9.62 12.54 15.57
N SER A 16 -9.13 12.00 14.46
CA SER A 16 -7.79 12.27 13.94
C SER A 16 -7.84 13.20 12.73
N SER A 17 -6.85 14.08 12.63
CA SER A 17 -6.62 14.87 11.42
C SER A 17 -5.92 14.02 10.36
N PRO A 18 -6.00 14.40 9.06
CA PRO A 18 -5.17 13.79 8.03
C PRO A 18 -3.69 13.84 8.41
N ILE A 19 -2.98 12.75 8.16
CA ILE A 19 -1.53 12.69 8.44
C ILE A 19 -0.79 13.63 7.49
N LEU A 20 0.09 14.45 8.06
CA LEU A 20 1.08 15.20 7.31
C LEU A 20 2.33 14.33 7.19
N GLN A 21 2.70 14.00 5.96
CA GLN A 21 3.90 13.21 5.67
C GLN A 21 4.98 14.11 5.10
N GLU A 22 6.08 14.25 5.82
CA GLU A 22 7.28 14.92 5.32
C GLU A 22 8.05 14.01 4.35
N ASN A 23 8.22 12.75 4.76
CA ASN A 23 8.82 11.68 3.97
C ASN A 23 8.36 10.32 4.52
N LEU A 24 8.89 9.20 3.97
CA LEU A 24 8.50 7.85 4.43
C LEU A 24 8.87 7.55 5.88
N ALA A 25 9.84 8.27 6.44
CA ALA A 25 10.33 8.08 7.80
C ALA A 25 9.65 9.01 8.81
N ASN A 26 9.18 10.19 8.41
CA ASN A 26 8.68 11.21 9.30
C ASN A 26 7.22 11.58 8.96
N LEU A 27 6.35 11.42 9.96
CA LEU A 27 4.93 11.73 9.86
C LEU A 27 4.48 12.52 11.07
N THR A 28 3.52 13.42 10.87
CA THR A 28 2.85 14.15 11.94
C THR A 28 1.36 13.83 11.92
N GLN A 29 0.80 13.54 13.09
CA GLN A 29 -0.59 13.16 13.29
C GLN A 29 -1.16 13.98 14.46
N GLN A 30 -2.38 14.49 14.30
CA GLN A 30 -3.10 15.10 15.39
C GLN A 30 -4.32 14.26 15.76
N ILE A 31 -4.48 13.99 17.05
CA ILE A 31 -5.61 13.23 17.59
C ILE A 31 -6.27 14.10 18.66
N LYS A 32 -7.56 14.35 18.50
CA LYS A 32 -8.36 15.03 19.51
C LYS A 32 -8.98 14.01 20.47
N ILE A 33 -8.65 14.10 21.73
CA ILE A 33 -9.20 13.24 22.79
C ILE A 33 -9.93 14.15 23.78
N LYS A 34 -11.26 14.05 23.82
CA LYS A 34 -12.15 15.00 24.52
C LYS A 34 -11.88 16.42 24.00
N ASP A 35 -11.50 17.35 24.87
CA ASP A 35 -11.27 18.75 24.53
C ASP A 35 -9.78 19.08 24.28
N THR A 36 -8.91 18.08 24.27
CA THR A 36 -7.47 18.26 24.11
C THR A 36 -6.99 17.67 22.80
N THR A 37 -6.18 18.44 22.08
CA THR A 37 -5.52 17.98 20.85
C THR A 37 -4.07 17.58 21.14
N TYR A 38 -3.70 16.37 20.78
CA TYR A 38 -2.35 15.83 20.91
C TYR A 38 -1.69 15.76 19.55
N ASN A 39 -0.45 16.26 19.46
CA ASN A 39 0.38 16.17 18.27
C ASN A 39 1.37 15.00 18.44
N TYR A 40 1.32 14.02 17.53
CA TYR A 40 2.21 12.86 17.49
C TYR A 40 3.18 13.03 16.32
N GLU A 41 4.47 13.10 16.62
CA GLU A 41 5.54 13.13 15.63
C GLU A 41 6.21 11.76 15.61
N TRP A 42 6.02 11.05 14.51
CA TRP A 42 6.54 9.70 14.28
C TRP A 42 7.84 9.78 13.51
N SER A 43 8.88 9.15 14.03
CA SER A 43 10.16 9.01 13.33
C SER A 43 10.53 7.53 13.24
N ILE A 44 10.64 7.02 12.02
CA ILE A 44 10.90 5.62 11.71
C ILE A 44 12.32 5.52 11.15
N SER A 45 13.16 4.68 11.73
CA SER A 45 14.50 4.40 11.23
C SER A 45 14.73 2.90 11.11
N SER A 46 15.44 2.47 10.08
CA SER A 46 15.90 1.09 9.97
C SER A 46 17.09 0.87 10.91
N VAL A 47 17.09 -0.25 11.63
CA VAL A 47 18.24 -0.72 12.41
C VAL A 47 18.99 -1.77 11.60
N ASN A 48 18.26 -2.65 10.93
CA ASN A 48 18.73 -3.66 9.97
C ASN A 48 17.54 -4.13 9.11
N ASP A 49 17.77 -5.10 8.25
CA ASP A 49 16.78 -5.63 7.30
C ASP A 49 15.47 -6.13 7.95
N SER A 50 15.53 -6.48 9.24
CA SER A 50 14.40 -7.08 9.97
C SER A 50 13.89 -6.22 11.13
N ILE A 51 14.62 -5.17 11.52
CA ILE A 51 14.33 -4.38 12.71
C ILE A 51 14.24 -2.90 12.35
N SER A 52 13.12 -2.29 12.71
CA SER A 52 12.94 -0.84 12.65
C SER A 52 12.75 -0.26 14.04
N LYS A 53 13.32 0.90 14.26
CA LYS A 53 13.10 1.70 15.46
C LYS A 53 12.07 2.78 15.16
N VAL A 54 11.07 2.91 16.02
CA VAL A 54 10.06 3.95 15.94
C VAL A 54 10.16 4.81 17.17
N ASN A 55 10.41 6.09 16.99
CA ASN A 55 10.31 7.09 18.04
C ASN A 55 9.00 7.87 17.86
N VAL A 56 8.32 8.14 18.94
CA VAL A 56 7.08 8.93 18.95
C VAL A 56 7.25 10.04 19.96
N TYR A 57 7.18 11.28 19.46
CA TYR A 57 7.17 12.47 20.33
C TYR A 57 5.74 12.98 20.38
N VAL A 58 5.23 13.18 21.59
CA VAL A 58 3.85 13.60 21.78
C VAL A 58 3.80 14.92 22.55
N THR A 59 3.04 15.87 22.02
CA THR A 59 2.83 17.18 22.61
C THR A 59 1.34 17.41 22.86
N ASP A 60 0.99 17.81 24.09
CA ASP A 60 -0.34 18.35 24.40
C ASP A 60 -0.38 19.81 23.94
N LEU A 61 -1.14 20.11 22.91
CA LEU A 61 -1.20 21.46 22.35
C LEU A 61 -1.95 22.45 23.24
N ASN A 62 -2.80 21.95 24.14
CA ASN A 62 -3.62 22.80 25.03
C ASN A 62 -2.98 23.01 26.40
N ASN A 63 -2.32 21.99 26.97
CA ASN A 63 -1.90 21.97 28.36
C ASN A 63 -0.42 21.59 28.57
N SER A 64 0.46 21.89 27.65
CA SER A 64 1.87 21.46 27.70
C SER A 64 2.62 21.96 28.92
N LEU A 65 2.33 23.17 29.40
CA LEU A 65 2.97 23.75 30.57
C LEU A 65 2.52 23.05 31.86
N ALA A 66 1.21 22.83 32.03
CA ALA A 66 0.65 22.13 33.19
C ALA A 66 1.18 20.69 33.31
N ASN A 67 1.31 19.99 32.21
CA ASN A 67 1.90 18.65 32.18
C ASN A 67 3.37 18.66 32.60
N LYS A 68 4.19 19.62 32.14
CA LYS A 68 5.60 19.75 32.54
C LYS A 68 5.78 19.93 34.03
N ILE A 69 4.89 20.67 34.68
CA ILE A 69 4.93 20.90 36.14
C ILE A 69 4.54 19.64 36.91
N SER A 70 3.66 18.80 36.36
CA SER A 70 3.12 17.62 37.05
C SER A 70 4.04 16.39 37.01
N ILE A 71 4.89 16.27 35.98
CA ILE A 71 5.79 15.11 35.74
C ILE A 71 6.62 14.72 37.00
N PRO A 72 7.21 15.62 37.77
CA PRO A 72 8.03 15.23 38.93
C PRO A 72 7.28 14.50 40.03
N PHE A 73 5.96 14.61 40.08
CA PHE A 73 5.14 14.15 41.23
C PHE A 73 4.29 12.90 40.91
N SER A 74 3.89 12.70 39.67
CA SER A 74 3.09 11.52 39.28
C SER A 74 2.99 11.38 37.75
N LYS A 75 2.69 10.17 37.25
CA LYS A 75 2.27 10.03 35.85
C LYS A 75 1.04 10.89 35.60
N THR A 76 1.18 11.83 34.69
CA THR A 76 0.10 12.74 34.30
C THR A 76 -0.99 12.00 33.51
N GLY A 77 -2.18 12.59 33.46
CA GLY A 77 -3.23 12.08 32.56
C GLY A 77 -2.82 12.12 31.08
N PHE A 78 -1.90 13.02 30.72
CA PHE A 78 -1.25 13.09 29.41
C PHE A 78 -0.41 11.85 29.13
N GLU A 79 0.51 11.47 30.03
CA GLU A 79 1.38 10.29 29.84
C GLU A 79 0.58 9.00 29.72
N LYS A 80 -0.41 8.80 30.60
CA LYS A 80 -1.27 7.59 30.56
C LYS A 80 -2.01 7.47 29.23
N ARG A 81 -2.56 8.57 28.70
CA ARG A 81 -3.28 8.58 27.42
C ARG A 81 -2.33 8.35 26.25
N THR A 82 -1.14 8.95 26.29
CA THR A 82 -0.11 8.75 25.27
C THR A 82 0.34 7.30 25.22
N GLU A 83 0.64 6.70 26.38
CA GLU A 83 0.97 5.27 26.49
C GLU A 83 -0.14 4.38 25.92
N GLN A 84 -1.41 4.67 26.24
CA GLN A 84 -2.55 3.91 25.72
C GLN A 84 -2.65 4.01 24.20
N THR A 85 -2.58 5.21 23.64
CA THR A 85 -2.68 5.46 22.20
C THR A 85 -1.56 4.74 21.42
N VAL A 86 -0.32 4.79 21.94
CA VAL A 86 0.82 4.09 21.32
C VAL A 86 0.67 2.57 21.45
N THR A 87 0.14 2.08 22.57
CA THR A 87 -0.14 0.65 22.77
C THR A 87 -1.18 0.16 21.79
N ASP A 88 -2.28 0.91 21.61
CA ASP A 88 -3.33 0.58 20.63
C ASP A 88 -2.76 0.48 19.21
N PHE A 89 -1.88 1.40 18.83
CA PHE A 89 -1.16 1.33 17.56
C PHE A 89 -0.29 0.09 17.45
N ILE A 90 0.50 -0.25 18.48
CA ILE A 90 1.36 -1.44 18.51
C ILE A 90 0.54 -2.71 18.32
N ASP A 91 -0.61 -2.80 18.96
CA ASP A 91 -1.48 -3.97 18.85
C ASP A 91 -2.08 -4.08 17.44
N LYS A 92 -2.48 -2.96 16.84
CA LYS A 92 -2.92 -2.92 15.42
C LYS A 92 -1.80 -3.31 14.45
N LEU A 93 -0.58 -2.85 14.70
CA LEU A 93 0.60 -3.24 13.93
C LEU A 93 0.84 -4.75 14.02
N LYS A 94 0.82 -5.33 15.23
CA LYS A 94 0.99 -6.78 15.42
C LYS A 94 -0.11 -7.59 14.73
N GLU A 95 -1.38 -7.17 14.84
CA GLU A 95 -2.49 -7.82 14.15
C GLU A 95 -2.32 -7.79 12.62
N HIS A 96 -1.88 -6.65 12.09
CA HIS A 96 -1.64 -6.51 10.67
C HIS A 96 -0.52 -7.43 10.18
N LEU A 97 0.61 -7.45 10.90
CA LEU A 97 1.75 -8.28 10.53
C LEU A 97 1.44 -9.79 10.55
N LYS A 98 0.48 -10.23 11.38
CA LYS A 98 0.00 -11.63 11.38
C LYS A 98 -0.84 -11.98 10.15
N LYS A 99 -1.39 -10.99 9.45
CA LYS A 99 -2.32 -11.17 8.31
C LYS A 99 -1.68 -10.94 6.95
N ILE A 100 -0.38 -10.71 6.92
CA ILE A 100 0.39 -10.53 5.68
C ILE A 100 1.65 -11.37 5.68
N LYS A 101 2.06 -11.79 4.49
CA LYS A 101 3.37 -12.41 4.27
C LYS A 101 3.93 -11.89 2.96
N VAL A 102 5.16 -11.39 3.01
CA VAL A 102 5.93 -11.01 1.82
C VAL A 102 7.14 -11.93 1.72
N THR A 103 7.36 -12.51 0.57
CA THR A 103 8.52 -13.36 0.30
C THR A 103 9.20 -12.85 -0.97
N VAL A 104 10.38 -12.27 -0.84
CA VAL A 104 11.20 -11.89 -1.99
C VAL A 104 11.77 -13.16 -2.63
N VAL A 105 11.55 -13.30 -3.95
CA VAL A 105 11.99 -14.47 -4.74
C VAL A 105 13.34 -14.19 -5.40
N GLY A 106 13.60 -12.93 -5.78
CA GLY A 106 14.78 -12.50 -6.52
C GLY A 106 14.46 -12.12 -7.96
N LYS A 107 15.43 -12.31 -8.87
CA LYS A 107 15.29 -11.96 -10.29
C LYS A 107 14.33 -12.92 -11.01
N ASP A 108 13.43 -12.37 -11.81
CA ASP A 108 12.46 -13.08 -12.65
C ASP A 108 12.16 -12.23 -13.90
N THR A 109 11.20 -12.63 -14.70
CA THR A 109 10.73 -11.89 -15.88
C THR A 109 9.22 -11.82 -15.90
N THR A 110 8.66 -10.68 -16.31
CA THR A 110 7.25 -10.56 -16.61
C THR A 110 6.95 -11.01 -18.02
N ARG A 111 5.76 -11.55 -18.25
CA ARG A 111 5.34 -11.99 -19.59
C ARG A 111 4.77 -10.83 -20.39
N SER A 112 5.11 -10.79 -21.69
CA SER A 112 4.43 -9.89 -22.62
C SER A 112 2.98 -10.35 -22.80
N THR A 113 2.03 -9.39 -22.74
CA THR A 113 0.61 -9.70 -22.90
C THR A 113 -0.14 -8.52 -23.50
N TYR A 114 -1.15 -8.81 -24.31
CA TYR A 114 -2.09 -7.78 -24.79
C TYR A 114 -3.25 -7.69 -23.81
N CYS A 115 -3.71 -6.49 -23.48
CA CYS A 115 -4.73 -6.31 -22.46
C CYS A 115 -5.70 -5.17 -22.76
N ALA A 116 -6.94 -5.34 -22.30
CA ALA A 116 -7.88 -4.28 -22.08
C ALA A 116 -7.63 -3.66 -20.69
N TYR A 117 -7.71 -2.33 -20.55
CA TYR A 117 -7.42 -1.68 -19.28
C TYR A 117 -8.24 -0.42 -19.05
N ILE A 118 -8.32 -0.04 -17.77
CA ILE A 118 -8.84 1.25 -17.30
C ILE A 118 -7.71 1.95 -16.54
N SER A 119 -7.45 3.22 -16.90
CA SER A 119 -6.47 4.06 -16.21
C SER A 119 -7.10 4.72 -14.98
N MET A 120 -6.38 4.72 -13.88
CA MET A 120 -6.81 5.27 -12.61
C MET A 120 -5.70 6.06 -11.93
N LYS A 121 -6.09 6.97 -11.02
CA LYS A 121 -5.20 7.71 -10.14
C LYS A 121 -5.80 7.75 -8.74
N GLY A 122 -4.96 7.76 -7.71
CA GLY A 122 -5.38 7.83 -6.32
C GLY A 122 -4.23 7.58 -5.37
N LEU A 123 -4.54 7.30 -4.12
CA LEU A 123 -3.55 6.88 -3.13
C LEU A 123 -3.30 5.37 -3.21
N GLN A 124 -2.12 4.92 -2.82
CA GLN A 124 -1.77 3.48 -2.76
C GLN A 124 -2.82 2.66 -2.02
N ILE A 125 -3.31 3.18 -0.89
CA ILE A 125 -4.32 2.51 -0.06
C ILE A 125 -5.67 2.35 -0.77
N GLU A 126 -5.97 3.21 -1.75
CA GLU A 126 -7.23 3.19 -2.51
C GLU A 126 -7.18 2.27 -3.73
N LYS A 127 -5.99 1.78 -4.11
CA LYS A 127 -5.78 0.94 -5.29
C LYS A 127 -6.74 -0.26 -5.36
N ALA A 128 -6.83 -1.03 -4.27
CA ALA A 128 -7.69 -2.20 -4.22
C ALA A 128 -9.17 -1.85 -4.38
N ARG A 129 -9.62 -0.73 -3.80
CA ARG A 129 -10.99 -0.22 -3.98
C ARG A 129 -11.24 0.14 -5.44
N GLY A 130 -10.32 0.85 -6.09
CA GLY A 130 -10.40 1.19 -7.51
C GLY A 130 -10.52 -0.05 -8.40
N MET A 131 -9.73 -1.08 -8.13
CA MET A 131 -9.84 -2.38 -8.82
C MET A 131 -11.21 -3.01 -8.63
N MET A 132 -11.72 -3.09 -7.39
CA MET A 132 -13.03 -3.70 -7.09
C MET A 132 -14.17 -2.96 -7.79
N GLN A 133 -14.16 -1.64 -7.80
CA GLN A 133 -15.17 -0.82 -8.45
C GLN A 133 -15.18 -1.02 -9.98
N ASN A 134 -14.04 -1.23 -10.59
CA ASN A 134 -13.91 -1.36 -12.04
C ASN A 134 -13.89 -2.82 -12.52
N TYR A 135 -13.82 -3.81 -11.62
CA TYR A 135 -13.81 -5.23 -11.98
C TYR A 135 -15.08 -5.62 -12.77
N SER A 136 -16.25 -5.29 -12.22
CA SER A 136 -17.54 -5.62 -12.84
C SER A 136 -17.73 -4.87 -14.17
N LEU A 137 -17.28 -3.61 -14.26
CA LEU A 137 -17.34 -2.84 -15.49
C LEU A 137 -16.51 -3.49 -16.60
N LEU A 138 -15.24 -3.80 -16.34
CA LEU A 138 -14.36 -4.47 -17.31
C LEU A 138 -14.92 -5.83 -17.74
N THR A 139 -15.28 -6.67 -16.78
CA THR A 139 -15.82 -8.02 -17.10
C THR A 139 -17.13 -7.96 -17.87
N SER A 140 -18.01 -6.99 -17.58
CA SER A 140 -19.27 -6.81 -18.30
C SER A 140 -19.04 -6.39 -19.76
N ILE A 141 -18.13 -5.45 -20.01
CA ILE A 141 -17.80 -5.00 -21.36
C ILE A 141 -17.17 -6.16 -22.15
N LEU A 142 -16.16 -6.84 -21.56
CA LEU A 142 -15.49 -7.97 -22.23
C LEU A 142 -16.47 -9.08 -22.58
N SER A 143 -17.42 -9.39 -21.68
CA SER A 143 -18.45 -10.41 -21.91
C SER A 143 -19.46 -9.98 -22.96
N ALA A 144 -19.99 -8.74 -22.88
CA ALA A 144 -20.99 -8.24 -23.83
C ALA A 144 -20.45 -8.21 -25.28
N GLU A 145 -19.18 -7.91 -25.42
CA GLU A 145 -18.50 -7.79 -26.72
C GLU A 145 -17.81 -9.12 -27.16
N ASN A 146 -18.04 -10.22 -26.44
CA ASN A 146 -17.45 -11.54 -26.70
C ASN A 146 -15.92 -11.53 -26.77
N ILE A 147 -15.25 -10.65 -26.00
CA ILE A 147 -13.80 -10.58 -25.91
C ILE A 147 -13.28 -11.71 -25.04
N THR A 148 -12.45 -12.57 -25.60
CA THR A 148 -11.87 -13.69 -24.85
C THR A 148 -10.76 -13.22 -23.92
N MET A 149 -10.95 -13.41 -22.62
CA MET A 149 -9.92 -13.20 -21.61
C MET A 149 -8.82 -14.27 -21.73
N ASN A 150 -7.56 -13.85 -21.63
CA ASN A 150 -6.39 -14.71 -21.82
C ASN A 150 -5.34 -14.51 -20.72
N GLY A 151 -5.75 -14.73 -19.48
CA GLY A 151 -4.82 -14.69 -18.35
C GLY A 151 -5.38 -14.05 -17.11
N THR A 152 -4.49 -13.85 -16.15
CA THR A 152 -4.80 -13.32 -14.81
C THR A 152 -4.80 -11.80 -14.82
N PRO A 153 -5.80 -11.11 -14.23
CA PRO A 153 -5.82 -9.66 -14.10
C PRO A 153 -4.58 -9.13 -13.36
N PHE A 154 -4.14 -7.95 -13.77
CA PHE A 154 -2.98 -7.31 -13.16
C PHE A 154 -3.15 -5.80 -13.05
N VAL A 155 -2.38 -5.20 -12.15
CA VAL A 155 -2.19 -3.74 -12.06
C VAL A 155 -0.79 -3.40 -12.52
N GLU A 156 -0.70 -2.45 -13.43
CA GLU A 156 0.55 -1.83 -13.86
C GLU A 156 0.62 -0.43 -13.26
N ILE A 157 1.57 -0.20 -12.38
CA ILE A 157 1.83 1.14 -11.86
C ILE A 157 2.61 1.93 -12.91
N THR A 158 2.04 3.03 -13.36
CA THR A 158 2.64 3.90 -14.38
C THR A 158 3.39 5.08 -13.76
N ASN A 159 2.99 5.47 -12.55
CA ASN A 159 3.68 6.48 -11.75
C ASN A 159 3.49 6.18 -10.26
N TRP A 160 4.54 6.32 -9.48
CA TRP A 160 4.53 6.20 -8.03
C TRP A 160 5.28 7.36 -7.39
N ASN A 161 4.55 8.23 -6.74
CA ASN A 161 5.12 9.31 -5.94
C ASN A 161 5.27 8.83 -4.48
N THR A 162 6.51 8.56 -4.08
CA THR A 162 6.83 8.04 -2.74
C THR A 162 6.74 9.11 -1.65
N GLN A 163 6.62 10.39 -1.98
CA GLN A 163 6.50 11.46 -0.98
C GLN A 163 5.08 11.58 -0.43
N ASN A 164 4.07 11.42 -1.29
CA ASN A 164 2.66 11.59 -0.93
C ASN A 164 1.80 10.35 -1.15
N ASP A 165 2.41 9.19 -1.47
CA ASP A 165 1.76 7.90 -1.77
C ASP A 165 0.75 7.94 -2.92
N SER A 166 0.78 8.97 -3.77
CA SER A 166 -0.07 8.98 -4.95
C SER A 166 0.48 8.07 -6.03
N ILE A 167 -0.43 7.41 -6.72
CA ILE A 167 -0.13 6.52 -7.84
C ILE A 167 -1.01 6.83 -9.04
N ALA A 168 -0.45 6.61 -10.24
CA ALA A 168 -1.22 6.39 -11.45
C ALA A 168 -1.02 4.94 -11.87
N TYR A 169 -2.09 4.27 -12.27
CA TYR A 169 -2.04 2.86 -12.57
C TYR A 169 -3.11 2.44 -13.59
N ASN A 170 -2.85 1.35 -14.27
CA ASN A 170 -3.78 0.70 -15.17
C ASN A 170 -4.25 -0.62 -14.54
N PHE A 171 -5.55 -0.81 -14.43
CA PHE A 171 -6.12 -2.11 -14.11
C PHE A 171 -6.41 -2.87 -15.39
N CYS A 172 -5.73 -3.98 -15.60
CA CYS A 172 -5.60 -4.66 -16.87
C CYS A 172 -6.19 -6.07 -16.81
N PHE A 173 -6.91 -6.43 -17.87
CA PHE A 173 -7.34 -7.79 -18.15
C PHE A 173 -6.65 -8.29 -19.41
N PRO A 174 -5.82 -9.34 -19.33
CA PRO A 174 -5.27 -9.99 -20.52
C PRO A 174 -6.37 -10.46 -21.46
N VAL A 175 -6.25 -10.13 -22.74
CA VAL A 175 -7.21 -10.52 -23.77
C VAL A 175 -6.47 -11.03 -25.02
N ILE A 176 -7.15 -11.81 -25.84
CA ILE A 176 -6.61 -12.20 -27.14
C ILE A 176 -6.65 -10.97 -28.06
N LYS A 177 -5.49 -10.61 -28.64
CA LYS A 177 -5.40 -9.53 -29.62
C LYS A 177 -6.18 -9.90 -30.88
N SER A 178 -7.04 -9.00 -31.34
CA SER A 178 -7.81 -9.13 -32.58
C SER A 178 -7.96 -7.77 -33.24
N ASP A 179 -8.03 -7.75 -34.57
CA ASP A 179 -8.30 -6.51 -35.32
C ASP A 179 -9.76 -6.06 -35.20
N SER A 180 -10.63 -6.92 -34.69
CA SER A 180 -12.07 -6.68 -34.49
C SER A 180 -12.43 -6.30 -33.05
N LEU A 181 -11.45 -5.86 -32.23
CA LEU A 181 -11.75 -5.43 -30.87
C LEU A 181 -12.64 -4.16 -30.90
N PRO A 182 -13.73 -4.15 -30.11
CA PRO A 182 -14.67 -3.04 -30.10
C PRO A 182 -14.04 -1.80 -29.48
N ILE A 183 -14.49 -0.64 -29.97
CA ILE A 183 -14.12 0.66 -29.40
C ILE A 183 -15.17 1.05 -28.36
N ASP A 184 -14.77 1.07 -27.09
CA ASP A 184 -15.55 1.57 -25.97
C ASP A 184 -14.77 2.69 -25.27
N SER A 185 -15.40 3.84 -25.05
CA SER A 185 -14.74 5.02 -24.46
C SER A 185 -14.29 4.80 -23.01
N ARG A 186 -14.79 3.75 -22.35
CA ARG A 186 -14.50 3.41 -20.94
C ARG A 186 -13.28 2.52 -20.78
N ILE A 187 -12.85 1.84 -21.84
CA ILE A 187 -11.70 0.93 -21.83
C ILE A 187 -10.71 1.28 -22.95
N GLN A 188 -9.48 0.88 -22.75
CA GLN A 188 -8.42 1.04 -23.75
C GLN A 188 -7.69 -0.31 -23.90
N TYR A 189 -6.94 -0.43 -25.00
CA TYR A 189 -6.14 -1.63 -25.27
C TYR A 189 -4.67 -1.28 -25.44
N LYS A 190 -3.80 -2.14 -24.98
CA LYS A 190 -2.36 -1.99 -25.21
C LYS A 190 -1.61 -3.30 -25.15
N GLN A 191 -0.42 -3.31 -25.73
CA GLN A 191 0.58 -4.32 -25.49
C GLN A 191 1.35 -3.95 -24.22
N TYR A 192 1.34 -4.82 -23.20
CA TYR A 192 2.31 -4.82 -22.12
C TYR A 192 3.51 -5.64 -22.57
N ASN A 193 4.70 -5.06 -22.58
CA ASN A 193 5.92 -5.74 -22.93
C ASN A 193 6.53 -6.36 -21.68
N GLY A 194 6.94 -7.61 -21.77
CA GLY A 194 7.68 -8.27 -20.69
C GLY A 194 9.00 -7.57 -20.39
N ALA A 195 9.44 -7.65 -19.14
CA ALA A 195 10.68 -7.04 -18.67
C ALA A 195 11.37 -7.95 -17.65
N LYS A 196 12.70 -7.83 -17.53
CA LYS A 196 13.44 -8.36 -16.37
C LYS A 196 13.00 -7.61 -15.12
N ALA A 197 12.74 -8.32 -14.05
CA ALA A 197 12.22 -7.73 -12.83
C ALA A 197 12.73 -8.45 -11.58
N LEU A 198 12.66 -7.76 -10.45
CA LEU A 198 12.67 -8.42 -9.14
C LEU A 198 11.25 -8.87 -8.81
N LYS A 199 11.11 -10.07 -8.27
CA LYS A 199 9.85 -10.68 -7.92
C LYS A 199 9.71 -10.86 -6.42
N ALA A 200 8.51 -10.57 -5.91
CA ALA A 200 8.06 -11.00 -4.59
C ALA A 200 6.69 -11.66 -4.68
N THR A 201 6.44 -12.59 -3.77
CA THR A 201 5.09 -13.12 -3.51
C THR A 201 4.51 -12.41 -2.29
N TYR A 202 3.31 -11.90 -2.44
CA TYR A 202 2.51 -11.33 -1.37
C TYR A 202 1.34 -12.26 -1.04
N ASN A 203 1.12 -12.54 0.23
CA ASN A 203 -0.06 -13.18 0.75
C ASN A 203 -0.71 -12.27 1.78
N GLY A 204 -1.99 -11.97 1.61
CA GLY A 204 -2.72 -11.05 2.47
C GLY A 204 -3.81 -10.27 1.75
N ASN A 205 -4.45 -9.36 2.45
CA ASN A 205 -5.44 -8.46 1.84
C ASN A 205 -4.77 -7.54 0.82
N TYR A 206 -5.30 -7.48 -0.40
CA TYR A 206 -4.73 -6.71 -1.51
C TYR A 206 -4.71 -5.19 -1.29
N ILE A 207 -5.45 -4.67 -0.30
CA ILE A 207 -5.31 -3.27 0.15
C ILE A 207 -3.86 -2.96 0.52
N THR A 208 -3.13 -3.95 1.02
CA THR A 208 -1.77 -3.80 1.53
C THR A 208 -0.73 -4.57 0.72
N SER A 209 -1.01 -4.93 -0.54
CA SER A 209 -0.07 -5.61 -1.44
C SER A 209 1.17 -4.75 -1.76
N ASP A 210 1.05 -3.43 -1.68
CA ASP A 210 2.16 -2.47 -1.78
C ASP A 210 3.29 -2.72 -0.76
N ARG A 211 3.07 -3.51 0.30
CA ARG A 211 4.15 -3.94 1.21
C ARG A 211 5.26 -4.70 0.48
N ALA A 212 4.90 -5.42 -0.56
CA ALA A 212 5.86 -6.10 -1.41
C ALA A 212 6.68 -5.12 -2.27
N TRP A 213 6.14 -3.94 -2.64
CA TRP A 213 6.92 -2.93 -3.37
C TRP A 213 8.10 -2.45 -2.54
N TYR A 214 7.84 -2.10 -1.27
CA TYR A 214 8.89 -1.66 -0.35
C TYR A 214 9.92 -2.75 -0.06
N ALA A 215 9.48 -4.01 0.07
CA ALA A 215 10.40 -5.14 0.23
C ALA A 215 11.30 -5.33 -1.00
N LEU A 216 10.78 -5.09 -2.21
CA LEU A 216 11.58 -5.16 -3.44
C LEU A 216 12.54 -3.98 -3.59
N VAL A 217 12.14 -2.77 -3.16
CA VAL A 217 13.03 -1.60 -3.12
C VAL A 217 14.20 -1.84 -2.17
N ASP A 218 13.90 -2.30 -0.94
CA ASP A 218 14.90 -2.63 0.07
C ASP A 218 15.86 -3.74 -0.42
N TYR A 219 15.32 -4.80 -1.01
CA TYR A 219 16.13 -5.85 -1.62
C TYR A 219 17.03 -5.32 -2.74
N ALA A 220 16.52 -4.43 -3.60
CA ALA A 220 17.28 -3.84 -4.69
C ALA A 220 18.44 -2.98 -4.18
N GLU A 221 18.19 -2.14 -3.17
CA GLU A 221 19.19 -1.30 -2.52
C GLU A 221 20.30 -2.15 -1.87
N ASN A 222 19.94 -3.19 -1.12
CA ASN A 222 20.89 -4.10 -0.45
C ASN A 222 21.72 -4.95 -1.43
N ASN A 223 21.23 -5.16 -2.66
CA ASN A 223 21.93 -5.94 -3.69
C ASN A 223 22.50 -5.08 -4.82
N ASN A 224 22.49 -3.76 -4.71
CA ASN A 224 22.96 -2.81 -5.74
C ASN A 224 22.32 -3.06 -7.12
N ILE A 225 21.01 -3.27 -7.15
CA ILE A 225 20.23 -3.48 -8.38
C ILE A 225 19.45 -2.19 -8.68
N ASP A 226 19.68 -1.59 -9.85
CA ASP A 226 18.92 -0.41 -10.28
C ASP A 226 17.53 -0.84 -10.81
N ILE A 227 16.47 -0.23 -10.28
CA ILE A 227 15.08 -0.57 -10.56
C ILE A 227 14.28 0.63 -11.07
N ASP A 228 13.28 0.38 -11.92
CA ASP A 228 12.23 1.35 -12.21
C ASP A 228 11.08 1.16 -11.21
N LYS A 229 10.81 2.21 -10.41
CA LYS A 229 9.77 2.18 -9.35
C LYS A 229 8.35 2.20 -9.95
N LYS A 230 8.08 1.28 -10.88
CA LYS A 230 6.78 1.05 -11.54
C LYS A 230 6.37 -0.41 -11.43
N PRO A 231 6.01 -0.87 -10.24
CA PRO A 231 5.70 -2.28 -10.03
C PRO A 231 4.48 -2.74 -10.84
N LEU A 232 4.52 -4.03 -11.20
CA LEU A 232 3.39 -4.78 -11.72
C LEU A 232 2.89 -5.75 -10.65
N GLU A 233 1.58 -5.82 -10.44
CA GLU A 233 0.96 -6.77 -9.51
C GLU A 233 0.00 -7.70 -10.25
N VAL A 234 0.19 -9.01 -10.15
CA VAL A 234 -0.68 -10.05 -10.72
C VAL A 234 -1.48 -10.71 -9.60
N PHE A 235 -2.81 -10.74 -9.71
CA PHE A 235 -3.70 -11.19 -8.64
C PHE A 235 -4.32 -12.55 -8.94
N TYR A 236 -4.03 -13.55 -8.12
CA TYR A 236 -4.47 -14.94 -8.33
C TYR A 236 -5.75 -15.32 -7.58
N SER A 237 -6.22 -14.48 -6.67
CA SER A 237 -7.44 -14.73 -5.90
C SER A 237 -8.43 -13.59 -6.10
N ASN A 238 -9.72 -13.89 -6.02
CA ASN A 238 -10.76 -12.87 -6.04
C ASN A 238 -11.30 -12.67 -4.62
N PRO A 239 -11.05 -11.51 -4.00
CA PRO A 239 -11.50 -11.20 -2.64
C PRO A 239 -13.01 -11.28 -2.43
N ASN A 240 -13.81 -11.14 -3.50
CA ASN A 240 -15.27 -11.22 -3.43
C ASN A 240 -15.78 -12.61 -3.03
N PHE A 241 -14.96 -13.66 -3.19
CA PHE A 241 -15.29 -15.01 -2.73
C PHE A 241 -14.96 -15.26 -1.27
N GLY A 242 -14.41 -14.27 -0.56
CA GLY A 242 -14.02 -14.38 0.84
C GLY A 242 -12.87 -15.36 1.07
N GLY A 243 -12.81 -15.94 2.27
CA GLY A 243 -11.83 -16.94 2.67
C GLY A 243 -10.67 -16.35 3.50
N ASP A 244 -9.70 -17.21 3.80
CA ASP A 244 -8.50 -16.85 4.56
C ASP A 244 -7.60 -15.92 3.74
N VAL A 245 -7.40 -14.69 4.23
CA VAL A 245 -6.61 -13.66 3.54
C VAL A 245 -5.16 -14.08 3.28
N LEU A 246 -4.58 -14.95 4.11
CA LEU A 246 -3.22 -15.46 3.89
C LEU A 246 -3.11 -16.43 2.71
N LYS A 247 -4.24 -16.92 2.22
CA LYS A 247 -4.31 -17.72 0.99
C LYS A 247 -4.45 -16.86 -0.26
N TRP A 248 -4.81 -15.58 -0.13
CA TRP A 248 -4.87 -14.68 -1.27
C TRP A 248 -3.45 -14.35 -1.71
N LYS A 249 -3.14 -14.73 -2.93
CA LYS A 249 -1.80 -14.59 -3.51
C LYS A 249 -1.79 -13.49 -4.55
N ALA A 250 -0.81 -12.60 -4.46
CA ALA A 250 -0.38 -11.75 -5.56
C ALA A 250 1.12 -11.95 -5.84
N GLU A 251 1.52 -11.84 -7.09
CA GLU A 251 2.93 -11.76 -7.48
C GLU A 251 3.23 -10.33 -7.90
N ILE A 252 4.27 -9.78 -7.31
CA ILE A 252 4.70 -8.40 -7.52
C ILE A 252 6.05 -8.42 -8.22
N TYR A 253 6.13 -7.64 -9.28
CA TYR A 253 7.32 -7.52 -10.11
C TYR A 253 7.77 -6.06 -10.15
N MET A 254 9.02 -5.79 -9.81
CA MET A 254 9.65 -4.48 -9.89
C MET A 254 10.66 -4.50 -11.05
N PRO A 255 10.41 -3.78 -12.16
CA PRO A 255 11.30 -3.80 -13.32
C PRO A 255 12.73 -3.39 -12.97
N ILE A 256 13.70 -4.11 -13.51
CA ILE A 256 15.12 -3.78 -13.42
C ILE A 256 15.45 -2.85 -14.60
N LYS A 257 16.18 -1.75 -14.34
CA LYS A 257 16.69 -0.91 -15.41
C LYS A 257 17.81 -1.63 -16.15
N GLU A 258 17.76 -1.52 -17.47
CA GLU A 258 18.83 -2.03 -18.36
C GLU A 258 19.95 -1.04 -18.50
#